data_08a46a6e960082b503725cbd1be481dc
#
_entry.id   08a46a6e960082b503725cbd1be481dc
#
_cell.length_a   1.000
_cell.length_b   1.000
_cell.length_c   1.000
_cell.angle_alpha   90.00
_cell.angle_beta   90.00
_cell.angle_gamma   90.00
#
_symmetry.space_group_name_H-M   'P 1'
#
loop_
_entity.id
_entity.type
_entity.pdbx_description
1 polymer ?
#
loop_
_entity_poly.entity_id
_entity_poly.type
_entity_poly.pdbx_seq_one_letter_code
_entity_poly.pdbx_strand_id
1 'polypeptide(L)'
;MSSLFRAFVFLCALGGFFNAHAAKQTNFLFFLVDDMGWADIGANGSKFHETPNIDGLAASGMRFTQGYAACPVCSPTRASILTGRHPVRVDL
;
A
#
# COMPACT_ATOMS: atom_id res chain seq x y z
N MET A 1 53.85 -15.53 9.44
CA MET A 1 52.49 -15.05 9.11
C MET A 1 52.24 -15.52 7.68
N SER A 2 51.39 -16.53 7.53
CA SER A 2 51.16 -17.19 6.23
C SER A 2 50.46 -16.26 5.23
N SER A 3 50.77 -16.43 3.94
CA SER A 3 50.16 -15.64 2.83
C SER A 3 48.62 -15.72 2.83
N LEU A 4 48.04 -16.81 3.34
CA LEU A 4 46.63 -17.03 3.55
C LEU A 4 46.00 -16.03 4.54
N PHE A 5 46.71 -15.68 5.61
CA PHE A 5 46.22 -14.74 6.62
C PHE A 5 46.18 -13.31 6.05
N ARG A 6 47.14 -12.94 5.21
CA ARG A 6 47.19 -11.65 4.53
C ARG A 6 46.05 -11.52 3.49
N ALA A 7 45.76 -12.60 2.75
CA ALA A 7 44.67 -12.65 1.79
C ALA A 7 43.30 -12.54 2.48
N PHE A 8 43.13 -13.17 3.64
CA PHE A 8 41.88 -13.09 4.40
C PHE A 8 41.63 -11.71 4.98
N VAL A 9 42.66 -11.03 5.49
CA VAL A 9 42.53 -9.64 5.97
C VAL A 9 42.20 -8.66 4.83
N PHE A 10 42.78 -8.87 3.64
CA PHE A 10 42.48 -8.06 2.46
C PHE A 10 41.05 -8.27 1.96
N LEU A 11 40.54 -9.48 1.99
CA LEU A 11 39.17 -9.81 1.60
C LEU A 11 38.12 -9.22 2.56
N CYS A 12 38.41 -9.21 3.86
CA CYS A 12 37.57 -8.54 4.86
C CYS A 12 37.57 -7.02 4.75
N ALA A 13 38.69 -6.41 4.34
CA ALA A 13 38.78 -4.96 4.14
C ALA A 13 37.98 -4.49 2.91
N LEU A 14 37.85 -5.32 1.86
CA LEU A 14 37.05 -5.02 0.68
C LEU A 14 35.54 -5.23 0.89
N GLY A 15 35.12 -6.05 1.87
CA GLY A 15 33.73 -6.30 2.24
C GLY A 15 33.06 -5.17 3.03
N GLY A 16 33.81 -4.18 3.49
CA GLY A 16 33.35 -3.13 4.41
C GLY A 16 32.55 -1.98 3.82
N PHE A 17 32.32 -1.93 2.49
CA PHE A 17 31.69 -0.77 1.84
C PHE A 17 30.27 -1.02 1.30
N PHE A 18 29.61 -2.11 1.68
CA PHE A 18 28.18 -2.21 1.46
C PHE A 18 27.45 -1.34 2.49
N ASN A 19 27.35 -0.05 2.22
CA ASN A 19 26.38 0.81 2.89
C ASN A 19 24.99 0.28 2.50
N ALA A 20 24.41 -0.58 3.31
CA ALA A 20 22.99 -0.91 3.23
C ALA A 20 22.21 0.37 3.57
N HIS A 21 21.88 1.15 2.55
CA HIS A 21 20.91 2.21 2.70
C HIS A 21 19.60 1.55 3.10
N ALA A 22 19.23 1.64 4.37
CA ALA A 22 17.90 1.27 4.81
C ALA A 22 16.89 2.06 3.96
N ALA A 23 16.11 1.37 3.16
CA ALA A 23 15.06 2.00 2.38
C ALA A 23 14.14 2.75 3.35
N LYS A 24 13.93 4.05 3.08
CA LYS A 24 13.01 4.86 3.90
C LYS A 24 11.64 4.19 3.88
N GLN A 25 11.18 3.75 5.03
CA GLN A 25 9.86 3.12 5.15
C GLN A 25 8.79 4.16 4.83
N THR A 26 7.91 3.80 3.89
CA THR A 26 6.77 4.63 3.52
C THR A 26 5.61 4.34 4.48
N ASN A 27 5.02 5.38 5.02
CA ASN A 27 3.81 5.25 5.82
C ASN A 27 2.59 5.18 4.90
N PHE A 28 1.64 4.32 5.28
CA PHE A 28 0.36 4.19 4.57
C PHE A 28 -0.76 4.56 5.53
N LEU A 29 -1.68 5.42 5.07
CA LEU A 29 -2.91 5.72 5.76
C LEU A 29 -4.06 5.25 4.87
N PHE A 30 -4.84 4.29 5.36
CA PHE A 30 -5.93 3.68 4.63
C PHE A 30 -7.28 4.10 5.22
N PHE A 31 -8.09 4.82 4.42
CA PHE A 31 -9.46 5.18 4.76
C PHE A 31 -10.42 4.20 4.11
N LEU A 32 -11.05 3.36 4.91
CA LEU A 32 -12.10 2.46 4.46
C LEU A 32 -13.46 3.04 4.85
N VAL A 33 -14.18 3.56 3.87
CA VAL A 33 -15.52 4.09 4.07
C VAL A 33 -16.53 2.97 3.91
N ASP A 34 -17.44 2.84 4.87
CA ASP A 34 -18.49 1.83 4.86
C ASP A 34 -19.70 2.34 4.06
N ASP A 35 -20.30 1.48 3.27
CA ASP A 35 -21.51 1.72 2.48
C ASP A 35 -21.47 2.97 1.57
N MET A 36 -20.30 3.39 1.13
CA MET A 36 -20.16 4.49 0.18
C MET A 36 -20.27 3.99 -1.26
N GLY A 37 -21.26 4.47 -1.99
CA GLY A 37 -21.40 4.22 -3.43
C GLY A 37 -20.39 5.01 -4.26
N TRP A 38 -20.11 4.54 -5.47
CA TRP A 38 -19.17 5.20 -6.39
C TRP A 38 -19.57 6.66 -6.69
N ALA A 39 -20.87 6.92 -6.83
CA ALA A 39 -21.41 8.24 -7.15
C ALA A 39 -21.66 9.15 -5.93
N ASP A 40 -21.24 8.73 -4.72
CA ASP A 40 -21.54 9.47 -3.48
C ASP A 40 -20.52 10.59 -3.17
N ILE A 41 -19.47 10.72 -3.97
CA ILE A 41 -18.48 11.80 -3.82
C ILE A 41 -18.55 12.80 -4.95
N GLY A 42 -18.23 14.07 -4.67
CA GLY A 42 -18.26 15.17 -5.64
C GLY A 42 -17.34 14.91 -6.83
N ALA A 43 -16.13 14.35 -6.60
CA ALA A 43 -15.19 13.99 -7.65
C ALA A 43 -15.74 12.98 -8.67
N ASN A 44 -16.76 12.21 -8.31
CA ASN A 44 -17.46 11.28 -9.22
C ASN A 44 -18.82 11.82 -9.71
N GLY A 45 -19.15 13.09 -9.42
CA GLY A 45 -20.32 13.77 -9.92
C GLY A 45 -21.51 13.82 -8.97
N SER A 46 -21.35 13.49 -7.69
CA SER A 46 -22.38 13.69 -6.68
C SER A 46 -22.81 15.16 -6.66
N LYS A 47 -24.13 15.38 -6.67
CA LYS A 47 -24.74 16.71 -6.48
C LYS A 47 -25.43 16.81 -5.13
N PHE A 48 -25.51 15.71 -4.41
CA PHE A 48 -26.22 15.60 -3.13
C PHE A 48 -25.27 15.67 -1.94
N HIS A 49 -24.11 14.96 -2.02
CA HIS A 49 -23.13 14.94 -0.96
C HIS A 49 -22.04 15.97 -1.21
N GLU A 50 -21.71 16.73 -0.18
CA GLU A 50 -20.57 17.65 -0.17
C GLU A 50 -19.35 16.93 0.41
N THR A 51 -18.33 16.68 -0.43
CA THR A 51 -17.13 15.92 -0.05
C THR A 51 -15.84 16.70 -0.35
N PRO A 52 -15.71 17.99 0.10
CA PRO A 52 -14.63 18.87 -0.35
C PRO A 52 -13.23 18.34 -0.04
N ASN A 53 -13.04 17.65 1.06
CA ASN A 53 -11.74 17.09 1.44
C ASN A 53 -11.37 15.87 0.57
N ILE A 54 -12.33 15.01 0.26
CA ILE A 54 -12.12 13.85 -0.63
C ILE A 54 -11.90 14.33 -2.05
N ASP A 55 -12.65 15.33 -2.49
CA ASP A 55 -12.53 15.95 -3.83
C ASP A 55 -11.16 16.63 -3.98
N GLY A 56 -10.69 17.34 -2.95
CA GLY A 56 -9.35 17.91 -2.90
C GLY A 56 -8.25 16.86 -2.99
N LEU A 57 -8.39 15.76 -2.29
CA LEU A 57 -7.47 14.64 -2.37
C LEU A 57 -7.47 13.99 -3.76
N ALA A 58 -8.65 13.80 -4.34
CA ALA A 58 -8.81 13.27 -5.71
C ALA A 58 -8.18 14.18 -6.76
N ALA A 59 -8.25 15.50 -6.58
CA ALA A 59 -7.66 16.48 -7.51
C ALA A 59 -6.12 16.56 -7.39
N SER A 60 -5.56 16.33 -6.21
CA SER A 60 -4.11 16.41 -5.95
C SER A 60 -3.37 15.09 -6.06
N GLY A 61 -4.09 13.97 -6.01
CA GLY A 61 -3.54 12.62 -6.01
C GLY A 61 -3.86 11.83 -7.28
N MET A 62 -3.80 10.51 -7.15
CA MET A 62 -4.16 9.58 -8.22
C MET A 62 -5.55 8.99 -7.94
N ARG A 63 -6.44 9.04 -8.91
CA ARG A 63 -7.78 8.46 -8.85
C ARG A 63 -7.89 7.25 -9.78
N PHE A 64 -8.27 6.12 -9.22
CA PHE A 64 -8.51 4.89 -9.97
C PHE A 64 -9.99 4.81 -10.35
N THR A 65 -10.33 5.02 -11.62
CA THR A 65 -11.72 5.00 -12.11
C THR A 65 -12.28 3.60 -12.26
N GLN A 66 -11.42 2.59 -12.29
CA GLN A 66 -11.77 1.16 -12.41
C GLN A 66 -11.28 0.36 -11.20
N GLY A 67 -11.25 0.99 -10.01
CA GLY A 67 -10.94 0.31 -8.76
C GLY A 67 -12.20 -0.36 -8.19
N TYR A 68 -12.13 -1.66 -7.93
CA TYR A 68 -13.27 -2.44 -7.42
C TYR A 68 -12.93 -3.10 -6.09
N ALA A 69 -13.92 -3.15 -5.20
CA ALA A 69 -13.84 -3.95 -3.99
C ALA A 69 -13.86 -5.46 -4.34
N ALA A 70 -13.29 -6.28 -3.48
CA ALA A 70 -13.27 -7.73 -3.68
C ALA A 70 -14.67 -8.38 -3.59
N CYS A 71 -15.61 -7.70 -2.92
CA CYS A 71 -17.00 -8.11 -2.77
C CYS A 71 -17.87 -6.87 -2.59
N PRO A 72 -19.15 -6.87 -3.02
CA PRO A 72 -20.07 -5.75 -2.80
C PRO A 72 -20.61 -5.67 -1.36
N VAL A 73 -20.14 -6.54 -0.46
CA VAL A 73 -20.57 -6.59 0.95
C VAL A 73 -19.40 -6.33 1.88
N CYS A 74 -19.65 -5.66 3.01
CA CYS A 74 -18.66 -5.17 3.96
C CYS A 74 -17.76 -6.29 4.54
N SER A 75 -18.34 -7.34 5.10
CA SER A 75 -17.62 -8.40 5.81
C SER A 75 -16.58 -9.12 4.93
N PRO A 76 -16.93 -9.63 3.74
CA PRO A 76 -15.96 -10.29 2.86
C PRO A 76 -14.89 -9.34 2.34
N THR A 77 -15.24 -8.09 2.05
CA THR A 77 -14.26 -7.07 1.62
C THR A 77 -13.26 -6.76 2.73
N ARG A 78 -13.73 -6.60 3.98
CA ARG A 78 -12.86 -6.38 5.15
C ARG A 78 -11.93 -7.57 5.40
N ALA A 79 -12.44 -8.78 5.29
CA ALA A 79 -11.62 -9.99 5.40
C ALA A 79 -10.53 -10.05 4.31
N SER A 80 -10.85 -9.66 3.07
CA SER A 80 -9.86 -9.56 1.99
C SER A 80 -8.76 -8.56 2.30
N ILE A 81 -9.11 -7.39 2.81
CA ILE A 81 -8.15 -6.34 3.17
C ILE A 81 -7.22 -6.82 4.29
N LEU A 82 -7.77 -7.45 5.33
CA LEU A 82 -7.02 -7.90 6.50
C LEU A 82 -6.13 -9.11 6.21
N THR A 83 -6.55 -9.99 5.30
CA THR A 83 -5.84 -11.25 5.01
C THR A 83 -5.02 -11.21 3.74
N GLY A 84 -5.23 -10.23 2.88
CA GLY A 84 -4.64 -10.17 1.54
C GLY A 84 -5.16 -11.28 0.61
N ARG A 85 -6.30 -11.93 0.93
CA ARG A 85 -6.87 -13.05 0.19
C ARG A 85 -8.25 -12.70 -0.37
N HIS A 86 -8.59 -13.27 -1.52
CA HIS A 86 -9.93 -13.17 -2.06
C HIS A 86 -10.96 -13.83 -1.11
N PRO A 87 -12.19 -13.29 -0.93
CA PRO A 87 -13.17 -13.78 0.04
C PRO A 87 -13.47 -15.27 -0.07
N VAL A 88 -13.60 -15.80 -1.28
CA VAL A 88 -13.82 -17.24 -1.54
C VAL A 88 -12.69 -18.13 -0.98
N ARG A 89 -11.49 -17.59 -0.76
CA ARG A 89 -10.36 -18.35 -0.20
C ARG A 89 -10.32 -18.33 1.33
N VAL A 90 -11.22 -17.62 1.95
CA VAL A 90 -11.38 -17.50 3.40
C VAL A 90 -12.79 -17.91 3.85
N ASP A 91 -13.50 -18.65 2.97
CA ASP A 91 -14.83 -19.20 3.19
C ASP A 91 -15.90 -18.15 3.57
N LEU A 92 -15.85 -16.98 2.90
CA LEU A 92 -16.77 -15.85 3.07
C LEU A 92 -17.42 -15.45 1.74
#